data_455f57fbc4c3582012f0e24a0ed81e14
#
_entry.id   455f57fbc4c3582012f0e24a0ed81e14
#
_cell.length_a   1.000
_cell.length_b   1.000
_cell.length_c   1.000
_cell.angle_alpha   90.00
_cell.angle_beta   90.00
_cell.angle_gamma   90.00
#
_symmetry.space_group_name_H-M   'P 1'
#
loop_
_entity.id
_entity.type
_entity.pdbx_description
1 polymer ?
#
loop_
_entity_poly.entity_id
_entity_poly.type
_entity_poly.pdbx_seq_one_letter_code
_entity_poly.pdbx_strand_id
1 'polypeptide(L)'
;MRVGVPKEIKVLENRVGLVPGSVRELVAHGHEVVVEHNAGQGIGMDDDAYRKAGARVAGTAAEVFAAADMIVKVKEPQAVERKMLRNGQILFTYLHLAPDPEQAKDLVASGAVCIAYETVTSSAGGLPLLAPMSEVAGRMAVQAGAYYLEKPHGGLGVLLGGVPGVDPAKVVILGGGVVGSHACHIALGMGAEVWVLDRSVDVLRALWRQFGRPLNTVFSTHDALENHVTSADLVIGGVLIPGASAPKLVSAALVKRWKPGSVIVDVAFDQGGCFETSHATTHADPVYVVDGVTHYCVANMPGGVPRTSTFALNNATLPFVLALANKGWKKALADDAHLRNGLNVAFGKVTCQPVAEALGYAFVAPETVMG
;
A
#
# COMPACT_ATOMS: atom_id res chain seq x y z
N MET A 1 2.14 21.11 -19.06
CA MET A 1 1.05 20.74 -18.11
C MET A 1 1.35 21.35 -16.75
N ARG A 2 0.34 21.73 -15.98
CA ARG A 2 0.50 22.13 -14.58
C ARG A 2 0.13 20.96 -13.67
N VAL A 3 1.07 20.55 -12.84
CA VAL A 3 0.93 19.42 -11.91
C VAL A 3 0.74 19.97 -10.49
N GLY A 4 -0.33 19.58 -9.83
CA GLY A 4 -0.68 20.00 -8.47
C GLY A 4 -0.39 18.91 -7.45
N VAL A 5 0.21 19.30 -6.33
CA VAL A 5 0.52 18.41 -5.21
C VAL A 5 -0.08 19.00 -3.93
N PRO A 6 -1.31 18.65 -3.58
CA PRO A 6 -1.90 19.07 -2.33
C PRO A 6 -1.25 18.33 -1.14
N LYS A 7 -1.36 18.92 0.04
CA LYS A 7 -1.04 18.26 1.30
C LYS A 7 -2.06 17.17 1.57
N GLU A 8 -1.59 16.01 2.04
CA GLU A 8 -2.49 14.96 2.49
C GLU A 8 -3.22 15.36 3.78
N ILE A 9 -4.54 15.15 3.80
CA ILE A 9 -5.41 15.55 4.91
C ILE A 9 -6.12 14.37 5.59
N LYS A 10 -5.92 13.15 5.08
CA LYS A 10 -6.40 11.94 5.74
C LYS A 10 -5.68 11.81 7.09
N VAL A 11 -6.41 11.38 8.11
CA VAL A 11 -5.87 11.24 9.47
C VAL A 11 -4.63 10.34 9.47
N LEU A 12 -3.54 10.81 10.11
CA LEU A 12 -2.24 10.15 10.19
C LEU A 12 -1.55 9.89 8.83
N GLU A 13 -1.95 10.58 7.77
CA GLU A 13 -1.26 10.54 6.49
C GLU A 13 -0.24 11.70 6.41
N ASN A 14 1.03 11.36 6.35
CA ASN A 14 2.15 12.31 6.33
C ASN A 14 3.02 12.17 5.07
N ARG A 15 2.63 11.30 4.12
CA ARG A 15 3.29 11.16 2.82
C ARG A 15 2.92 12.34 1.92
N VAL A 16 3.58 12.45 0.77
CA VAL A 16 3.30 13.48 -0.24
C VAL A 16 3.39 12.88 -1.65
N GLY A 17 2.58 13.36 -2.58
CA GLY A 17 2.48 12.85 -3.94
C GLY A 17 3.77 12.97 -4.75
N LEU A 18 4.55 14.05 -4.59
CA LEU A 18 5.83 14.26 -5.25
C LEU A 18 6.88 14.81 -4.28
N VAL A 19 8.10 14.27 -4.36
CA VAL A 19 9.28 14.82 -3.66
C VAL A 19 9.95 15.92 -4.49
N PRO A 20 10.79 16.80 -3.88
CA PRO A 20 11.50 17.86 -4.62
C PRO A 20 12.31 17.34 -5.83
N GLY A 21 12.90 16.13 -5.73
CA GLY A 21 13.59 15.50 -6.86
C GLY A 21 12.67 15.26 -8.06
N SER A 22 11.48 14.72 -7.83
CA SER A 22 10.47 14.50 -8.88
C SER A 22 9.92 15.81 -9.46
N VAL A 23 9.79 16.83 -8.62
CA VAL A 23 9.44 18.20 -9.08
C VAL A 23 10.48 18.73 -10.06
N ARG A 24 11.77 18.57 -9.75
CA ARG A 24 12.87 19.01 -10.63
C ARG A 24 12.82 18.32 -11.98
N GLU A 25 12.51 17.02 -12.02
CA GLU A 25 12.36 16.29 -13.28
C GLU A 25 11.20 16.85 -14.12
N LEU A 26 10.04 17.09 -13.51
CA LEU A 26 8.89 17.70 -14.21
C LEU A 26 9.21 19.08 -14.76
N VAL A 27 9.88 19.93 -13.98
CA VAL A 27 10.31 21.26 -14.41
C VAL A 27 11.33 21.18 -15.55
N ALA A 28 12.28 20.25 -15.50
CA ALA A 28 13.23 19.99 -16.57
C ALA A 28 12.56 19.56 -17.88
N HIS A 29 11.39 18.89 -17.79
CA HIS A 29 10.53 18.54 -18.93
C HIS A 29 9.59 19.68 -19.38
N GLY A 30 9.71 20.89 -18.82
CA GLY A 30 8.92 22.06 -19.20
C GLY A 30 7.52 22.12 -18.58
N HIS A 31 7.30 21.41 -17.48
CA HIS A 31 6.03 21.45 -16.75
C HIS A 31 6.10 22.40 -15.56
N GLU A 32 4.96 23.00 -15.23
CA GLU A 32 4.80 23.78 -14.02
C GLU A 32 4.33 22.87 -12.89
N VAL A 33 4.91 23.06 -11.69
CA VAL A 33 4.48 22.31 -10.49
C VAL A 33 4.02 23.27 -9.41
N VAL A 34 2.85 23.00 -8.85
CA VAL A 34 2.26 23.76 -7.75
C VAL A 34 2.09 22.84 -6.54
N VAL A 35 2.75 23.17 -5.45
CA VAL A 35 2.74 22.37 -4.21
C VAL A 35 2.05 23.15 -3.12
N GLU A 36 1.19 22.51 -2.35
CA GLU A 36 0.57 23.14 -1.20
C GLU A 36 1.59 23.39 -0.08
N HIS A 37 1.44 24.50 0.62
CA HIS A 37 2.22 24.85 1.82
C HIS A 37 2.27 23.67 2.80
N ASN A 38 3.47 23.35 3.27
CA ASN A 38 3.72 22.24 4.20
C ASN A 38 3.36 20.83 3.68
N ALA A 39 3.15 20.61 2.38
CA ALA A 39 2.81 19.28 1.86
C ALA A 39 3.89 18.23 2.14
N GLY A 40 5.17 18.60 2.10
CA GLY A 40 6.29 17.71 2.38
C GLY A 40 6.79 17.68 3.82
N GLN A 41 6.14 18.43 4.74
CA GLN A 41 6.62 18.56 6.13
C GLN A 41 6.74 17.20 6.84
N GLY A 42 5.78 16.31 6.62
CA GLY A 42 5.76 14.98 7.25
C GLY A 42 6.91 14.05 6.84
N ILE A 43 7.62 14.38 5.74
CA ILE A 43 8.80 13.65 5.26
C ILE A 43 10.11 14.43 5.45
N GLY A 44 10.06 15.58 6.16
CA GLY A 44 11.21 16.45 6.39
C GLY A 44 11.63 17.26 5.17
N MET A 45 10.69 17.55 4.24
CA MET A 45 10.88 18.43 3.08
C MET A 45 10.02 19.67 3.24
N ASP A 46 10.67 20.81 3.49
CA ASP A 46 10.00 22.11 3.65
C ASP A 46 9.66 22.75 2.30
N ASP A 47 8.92 23.84 2.36
CA ASP A 47 8.53 24.61 1.17
C ASP A 47 9.73 25.15 0.37
N ASP A 48 10.83 25.46 1.05
CA ASP A 48 12.04 25.98 0.39
C ASP A 48 12.72 24.89 -0.44
N ALA A 49 12.67 23.63 -0.02
CA ALA A 49 13.13 22.51 -0.83
C ALA A 49 12.35 22.39 -2.14
N TYR A 50 11.02 22.62 -2.09
CA TYR A 50 10.17 22.61 -3.28
C TYR A 50 10.39 23.84 -4.17
N ARG A 51 10.55 25.05 -3.59
CA ARG A 51 10.89 26.25 -4.35
C ARG A 51 12.24 26.13 -5.07
N LYS A 52 13.25 25.58 -4.40
CA LYS A 52 14.57 25.28 -5.00
C LYS A 52 14.50 24.23 -6.11
N ALA A 53 13.53 23.35 -6.06
CA ALA A 53 13.26 22.39 -7.13
C ALA A 53 12.49 22.98 -8.33
N GLY A 54 12.02 24.23 -8.23
CA GLY A 54 11.31 24.97 -9.27
C GLY A 54 9.78 24.97 -9.13
N ALA A 55 9.24 24.47 -8.00
CA ALA A 55 7.80 24.54 -7.75
C ALA A 55 7.36 25.92 -7.27
N ARG A 56 6.13 26.28 -7.62
CA ARG A 56 5.37 27.33 -6.94
C ARG A 56 4.71 26.74 -5.69
N VAL A 57 4.86 27.37 -4.55
CA VAL A 57 4.14 26.99 -3.33
C VAL A 57 2.86 27.80 -3.21
N ALA A 58 1.73 27.12 -3.10
CA ALA A 58 0.40 27.72 -2.90
C ALA A 58 0.01 27.63 -1.42
N GLY A 59 -0.81 28.56 -0.95
CA GLY A 59 -1.22 28.65 0.46
C GLY A 59 -2.24 27.57 0.86
N THR A 60 -3.07 27.09 -0.07
CA THR A 60 -4.20 26.19 0.20
C THR A 60 -4.36 25.12 -0.87
N ALA A 61 -5.02 24.00 -0.48
CA ALA A 61 -5.41 22.96 -1.43
C ALA A 61 -6.29 23.52 -2.57
N ALA A 62 -7.21 24.42 -2.24
CA ALA A 62 -8.11 25.04 -3.24
C ALA A 62 -7.32 25.75 -4.36
N GLU A 63 -6.25 26.47 -4.03
CA GLU A 63 -5.37 27.09 -5.00
C GLU A 63 -4.63 26.05 -5.87
N VAL A 64 -4.20 24.93 -5.27
CA VAL A 64 -3.54 23.85 -6.00
C VAL A 64 -4.51 23.20 -6.98
N PHE A 65 -5.72 22.81 -6.51
CA PHE A 65 -6.74 22.18 -7.36
C PHE A 65 -7.21 23.12 -8.49
N ALA A 66 -7.39 24.39 -8.20
CA ALA A 66 -7.80 25.39 -9.22
C ALA A 66 -6.73 25.60 -10.30
N ALA A 67 -5.45 25.58 -9.93
CA ALA A 67 -4.36 25.84 -10.86
C ALA A 67 -3.99 24.64 -11.72
N ALA A 68 -4.08 23.41 -11.20
CA ALA A 68 -3.50 22.22 -11.81
C ALA A 68 -4.38 21.58 -12.89
N ASP A 69 -3.74 21.03 -13.92
CA ASP A 69 -4.35 20.17 -14.93
C ASP A 69 -4.38 18.71 -14.45
N MET A 70 -3.38 18.33 -13.66
CA MET A 70 -3.25 17.01 -13.03
C MET A 70 -2.94 17.17 -11.53
N ILE A 71 -3.70 16.49 -10.71
CA ILE A 71 -3.46 16.34 -9.25
C ILE A 71 -2.76 15.02 -9.00
N VAL A 72 -1.63 15.05 -8.28
CA VAL A 72 -0.88 13.88 -7.84
C VAL A 72 -0.92 13.81 -6.33
N LYS A 73 -1.48 12.74 -5.80
CA LYS A 73 -1.65 12.46 -4.37
C LYS A 73 -1.10 11.09 -4.01
N VAL A 74 -1.13 10.76 -2.74
CA VAL A 74 -0.88 9.40 -2.23
C VAL A 74 -2.20 8.70 -1.95
N LYS A 75 -3.03 9.27 -1.08
CA LYS A 75 -4.32 8.66 -0.68
C LYS A 75 -5.49 9.23 -1.47
N GLU A 76 -6.59 8.49 -1.40
CA GLU A 76 -7.87 8.86 -1.98
C GLU A 76 -8.28 10.28 -1.55
N PRO A 77 -8.86 11.07 -2.47
CA PRO A 77 -9.28 12.43 -2.15
C PRO A 77 -10.41 12.41 -1.13
N GLN A 78 -10.25 13.18 -0.06
CA GLN A 78 -11.25 13.31 0.98
C GLN A 78 -12.45 14.14 0.50
N ALA A 79 -13.59 14.09 1.19
CA ALA A 79 -14.86 14.71 0.74
C ALA A 79 -14.70 16.19 0.35
N VAL A 80 -13.88 16.96 1.07
CA VAL A 80 -13.62 18.37 0.74
C VAL A 80 -12.80 18.53 -0.53
N GLU A 81 -11.88 17.62 -0.81
CA GLU A 81 -11.03 17.61 -2.00
C GLU A 81 -11.81 17.17 -3.24
N ARG A 82 -12.70 16.19 -3.10
CA ARG A 82 -13.55 15.73 -4.21
C ARG A 82 -14.41 16.86 -4.81
N LYS A 83 -14.86 17.81 -3.96
CA LYS A 83 -15.61 18.99 -4.38
C LYS A 83 -14.78 20.01 -5.16
N MET A 84 -13.46 19.96 -5.10
CA MET A 84 -12.54 20.84 -5.84
C MET A 84 -12.19 20.29 -7.22
N LEU A 85 -12.47 19.01 -7.48
CA LEU A 85 -12.24 18.39 -8.78
C LEU A 85 -13.16 18.98 -9.84
N ARG A 86 -12.66 19.06 -11.07
CA ARG A 86 -13.40 19.61 -12.22
C ARG A 86 -13.35 18.66 -13.39
N ASN A 87 -14.32 18.83 -14.27
CA ASN A 87 -14.46 18.03 -15.48
C ASN A 87 -13.15 18.02 -16.30
N GLY A 88 -12.69 16.83 -16.64
CA GLY A 88 -11.47 16.60 -17.41
C GLY A 88 -10.16 16.79 -16.66
N GLN A 89 -10.16 17.22 -15.39
CA GLN A 89 -8.96 17.28 -14.55
C GLN A 89 -8.46 15.88 -14.24
N ILE A 90 -7.15 15.66 -14.38
CA ILE A 90 -6.55 14.35 -14.07
C ILE A 90 -6.34 14.25 -12.55
N LEU A 91 -6.75 13.12 -11.98
CA LEU A 91 -6.43 12.72 -10.61
C LEU A 91 -5.64 11.41 -10.67
N PHE A 92 -4.39 11.43 -10.20
CA PHE A 92 -3.50 10.27 -10.19
C PHE A 92 -3.08 9.96 -8.76
N THR A 93 -3.62 8.90 -8.17
CA THR A 93 -3.51 8.55 -6.75
C THR A 93 -4.02 7.14 -6.48
N TYR A 94 -3.89 6.61 -5.25
CA TYR A 94 -4.70 5.49 -4.80
C TYR A 94 -6.16 5.92 -4.65
N LEU A 95 -7.11 5.11 -5.09
CA LEU A 95 -8.54 5.38 -5.02
C LEU A 95 -9.30 4.40 -4.13
N HIS A 96 -9.04 3.10 -4.26
CA HIS A 96 -9.75 2.04 -3.52
C HIS A 96 -11.28 2.20 -3.56
N LEU A 97 -11.87 2.33 -4.77
CA LEU A 97 -13.27 2.72 -4.94
C LEU A 97 -14.28 1.67 -4.50
N ALA A 98 -13.98 0.37 -4.67
CA ALA A 98 -14.93 -0.70 -4.40
C ALA A 98 -15.52 -0.68 -2.97
N PRO A 99 -14.76 -0.39 -1.89
CA PRO A 99 -15.29 -0.27 -0.54
C PRO A 99 -15.86 1.10 -0.20
N ASP A 100 -15.77 2.12 -1.09
CA ASP A 100 -16.20 3.51 -0.80
C ASP A 100 -17.17 4.04 -1.87
N PRO A 101 -18.47 3.69 -1.78
CA PRO A 101 -19.48 4.12 -2.73
C PRO A 101 -19.71 5.64 -2.76
N GLU A 102 -19.48 6.36 -1.65
CA GLU A 102 -19.62 7.83 -1.63
C GLU A 102 -18.48 8.49 -2.43
N GLN A 103 -17.25 8.01 -2.27
CA GLN A 103 -16.14 8.50 -3.07
C GLN A 103 -16.39 8.23 -4.57
N ALA A 104 -16.79 7.03 -4.91
CA ALA A 104 -17.09 6.68 -6.31
C ALA A 104 -18.15 7.60 -6.91
N LYS A 105 -19.24 7.86 -6.17
CA LYS A 105 -20.32 8.77 -6.57
C LYS A 105 -19.81 10.18 -6.83
N ASP A 106 -19.00 10.71 -5.90
CA ASP A 106 -18.45 12.08 -6.03
C ASP A 106 -17.48 12.19 -7.22
N LEU A 107 -16.62 11.18 -7.43
CA LEU A 107 -15.70 11.16 -8.56
C LEU A 107 -16.44 11.05 -9.90
N VAL A 108 -17.47 10.23 -10.00
CA VAL A 108 -18.36 10.17 -11.17
C VAL A 108 -19.01 11.53 -11.42
N ALA A 109 -19.55 12.18 -10.39
CA ALA A 109 -20.20 13.48 -10.49
C ALA A 109 -19.23 14.60 -10.90
N SER A 110 -17.96 14.55 -10.51
CA SER A 110 -16.95 15.56 -10.82
C SER A 110 -16.58 15.64 -12.31
N GLY A 111 -16.77 14.56 -13.07
CA GLY A 111 -16.32 14.43 -14.44
C GLY A 111 -14.78 14.40 -14.61
N ALA A 112 -14.03 14.26 -13.52
CA ALA A 112 -12.56 14.15 -13.56
C ALA A 112 -12.11 12.85 -14.23
N VAL A 113 -10.84 12.81 -14.66
CA VAL A 113 -10.16 11.63 -15.18
C VAL A 113 -9.34 11.01 -14.06
N CYS A 114 -9.88 9.96 -13.44
CA CYS A 114 -9.31 9.35 -12.24
C CYS A 114 -8.54 8.09 -12.59
N ILE A 115 -7.24 8.13 -12.41
CA ILE A 115 -6.29 7.05 -12.70
C ILE A 115 -5.78 6.52 -11.36
N ALA A 116 -6.14 5.28 -11.02
CA ALA A 116 -5.84 4.63 -9.76
C ALA A 116 -4.48 3.92 -9.81
N TYR A 117 -3.63 4.16 -8.83
CA TYR A 117 -2.33 3.49 -8.72
C TYR A 117 -2.48 1.96 -8.60
N GLU A 118 -3.43 1.51 -7.80
CA GLU A 118 -3.62 0.10 -7.47
C GLU A 118 -4.16 -0.77 -8.61
N THR A 119 -4.60 -0.16 -9.71
CA THR A 119 -5.08 -0.90 -10.89
C THR A 119 -4.14 -0.82 -12.09
N VAL A 120 -3.06 -0.02 -12.01
CA VAL A 120 -1.97 -0.05 -13.00
C VAL A 120 -1.26 -1.39 -12.93
N THR A 121 -1.13 -2.07 -14.07
CA THR A 121 -0.49 -3.38 -14.20
C THR A 121 0.92 -3.26 -14.80
N SER A 122 1.60 -4.38 -14.99
CA SER A 122 2.91 -4.45 -15.64
C SER A 122 3.00 -5.63 -16.59
N SER A 123 3.77 -5.50 -17.68
CA SER A 123 4.09 -6.61 -18.59
C SER A 123 4.87 -7.73 -17.90
N ALA A 124 5.61 -7.43 -16.84
CA ALA A 124 6.27 -8.41 -15.99
C ALA A 124 5.31 -9.08 -14.97
N GLY A 125 4.04 -8.70 -14.99
CA GLY A 125 3.04 -9.10 -14.00
C GLY A 125 3.02 -8.23 -12.76
N GLY A 126 1.97 -8.39 -11.93
CA GLY A 126 1.79 -7.65 -10.69
C GLY A 126 1.30 -6.21 -10.87
N LEU A 127 1.35 -5.46 -9.76
CA LEU A 127 0.83 -4.10 -9.62
C LEU A 127 1.99 -3.17 -9.21
N PRO A 128 2.69 -2.57 -10.18
CA PRO A 128 3.97 -1.88 -9.97
C PRO A 128 3.86 -0.65 -9.05
N LEU A 129 2.68 -0.02 -8.98
CA LEU A 129 2.47 1.14 -8.12
C LEU A 129 1.93 0.77 -6.73
N LEU A 130 1.45 -0.48 -6.55
CA LEU A 130 1.09 -1.02 -5.23
C LEU A 130 2.29 -1.72 -4.55
N ALA A 131 3.16 -2.34 -5.34
CA ALA A 131 4.31 -3.10 -4.85
C ALA A 131 5.17 -2.32 -3.83
N PRO A 132 5.54 -1.04 -4.02
CA PRO A 132 6.35 -0.31 -3.04
C PRO A 132 5.72 -0.23 -1.65
N MET A 133 4.40 -0.11 -1.57
CA MET A 133 3.70 -0.10 -0.28
C MET A 133 3.65 -1.48 0.36
N SER A 134 3.51 -2.53 -0.44
CA SER A 134 3.61 -3.91 0.03
C SER A 134 5.02 -4.27 0.52
N GLU A 135 6.05 -3.75 -0.12
CA GLU A 135 7.46 -3.90 0.30
C GLU A 135 7.71 -3.25 1.66
N VAL A 136 7.24 -2.01 1.84
CA VAL A 136 7.35 -1.28 3.12
C VAL A 136 6.56 -2.02 4.20
N ALA A 137 5.31 -2.42 3.91
CA ALA A 137 4.46 -3.10 4.88
C ALA A 137 5.07 -4.45 5.34
N GLY A 138 5.61 -5.25 4.42
CA GLY A 138 6.28 -6.51 4.76
C GLY A 138 7.48 -6.31 5.69
N ARG A 139 8.29 -5.28 5.44
CA ARG A 139 9.43 -4.93 6.32
C ARG A 139 8.97 -4.43 7.69
N MET A 140 7.97 -3.55 7.71
CA MET A 140 7.40 -3.04 8.96
C MET A 140 6.73 -4.13 9.80
N ALA A 141 6.16 -5.15 9.17
CA ALA A 141 5.51 -6.24 9.88
C ALA A 141 6.47 -6.96 10.84
N VAL A 142 7.71 -7.18 10.41
CA VAL A 142 8.73 -7.78 11.26
C VAL A 142 9.18 -6.81 12.37
N GLN A 143 9.36 -5.54 12.06
CA GLN A 143 9.73 -4.51 13.03
C GLN A 143 8.67 -4.38 14.13
N ALA A 144 7.39 -4.28 13.76
CA ALA A 144 6.29 -4.23 14.71
C ALA A 144 6.17 -5.54 15.51
N GLY A 145 6.25 -6.70 14.83
CA GLY A 145 6.20 -8.00 15.48
C GLY A 145 7.31 -8.18 16.53
N ALA A 146 8.54 -7.81 16.20
CA ALA A 146 9.66 -7.87 17.13
C ALA A 146 9.45 -6.97 18.37
N TYR A 147 8.93 -5.76 18.17
CA TYR A 147 8.63 -4.82 19.24
C TYR A 147 7.56 -5.37 20.21
N TYR A 148 6.48 -5.92 19.69
CA TYR A 148 5.41 -6.46 20.52
C TYR A 148 5.70 -7.85 21.10
N LEU A 149 6.79 -8.52 20.70
CA LEU A 149 7.30 -9.71 21.38
C LEU A 149 8.02 -9.38 22.71
N GLU A 150 8.41 -8.12 22.91
CA GLU A 150 9.06 -7.69 24.13
C GLU A 150 8.09 -7.71 25.32
N LYS A 151 8.60 -8.08 26.51
CA LYS A 151 7.78 -8.20 27.73
C LYS A 151 7.08 -6.91 28.17
N PRO A 152 7.70 -5.72 28.07
CA PRO A 152 7.04 -4.45 28.40
C PRO A 152 5.79 -4.15 27.54
N HIS A 153 5.69 -4.78 26.36
CA HIS A 153 4.57 -4.61 25.43
C HIS A 153 3.57 -5.76 25.46
N GLY A 154 3.65 -6.63 26.50
CA GLY A 154 2.74 -7.77 26.68
C GLY A 154 3.17 -9.05 25.98
N GLY A 155 4.31 -9.05 25.28
CA GLY A 155 4.82 -10.18 24.52
C GLY A 155 5.42 -11.31 25.36
N LEU A 156 5.88 -12.34 24.68
CA LEU A 156 6.55 -13.53 25.28
C LEU A 156 7.85 -13.16 26.02
N GLY A 157 8.49 -12.03 25.69
CA GLY A 157 9.80 -11.68 26.21
C GLY A 157 10.93 -12.41 25.49
N VAL A 158 10.77 -12.68 24.20
CA VAL A 158 11.77 -13.33 23.35
C VAL A 158 12.41 -12.32 22.40
N LEU A 159 13.72 -12.48 22.19
CA LEU A 159 14.44 -11.71 21.17
C LEU A 159 14.36 -12.43 19.83
N LEU A 160 14.02 -11.71 18.77
CA LEU A 160 13.74 -12.30 17.48
C LEU A 160 14.88 -13.18 16.95
N GLY A 161 16.13 -12.72 17.06
CA GLY A 161 17.32 -13.44 16.61
C GLY A 161 17.97 -14.36 17.64
N GLY A 162 17.43 -14.48 18.86
CA GLY A 162 18.09 -15.21 19.94
C GLY A 162 19.46 -14.59 20.32
N VAL A 163 20.27 -15.35 21.04
CA VAL A 163 21.68 -15.05 21.35
C VAL A 163 22.47 -16.36 21.41
N PRO A 164 23.81 -16.36 21.39
CA PRO A 164 24.59 -17.61 21.51
C PRO A 164 24.13 -18.46 22.67
N GLY A 165 23.69 -19.68 22.40
CA GLY A 165 23.15 -20.63 23.38
C GLY A 165 21.65 -20.51 23.67
N VAL A 166 20.94 -19.59 23.01
CA VAL A 166 19.48 -19.42 23.10
C VAL A 166 18.89 -19.37 21.70
N ASP A 167 17.88 -20.20 21.44
CA ASP A 167 17.23 -20.29 20.13
C ASP A 167 16.57 -18.97 19.72
N PRO A 168 16.55 -18.66 18.40
CA PRO A 168 15.81 -17.52 17.87
C PRO A 168 14.29 -17.76 17.95
N ALA A 169 13.54 -16.69 17.86
CA ALA A 169 12.09 -16.74 17.72
C ALA A 169 11.68 -17.37 16.38
N LYS A 170 10.57 -18.14 16.42
CA LYS A 170 9.96 -18.71 15.22
C LYS A 170 9.00 -17.72 14.58
N VAL A 171 9.32 -17.31 13.37
CA VAL A 171 8.49 -16.42 12.54
C VAL A 171 7.83 -17.23 11.43
N VAL A 172 6.50 -17.20 11.38
CA VAL A 172 5.71 -17.85 10.31
C VAL A 172 5.06 -16.77 9.44
N ILE A 173 5.24 -16.88 8.13
CA ILE A 173 4.73 -15.92 7.16
C ILE A 173 3.72 -16.63 6.27
N LEU A 174 2.48 -16.13 6.26
CA LEU A 174 1.38 -16.64 5.45
C LEU A 174 1.31 -15.85 4.14
N GLY A 175 1.67 -16.49 3.04
CA GLY A 175 1.78 -15.91 1.71
C GLY A 175 3.19 -15.44 1.36
N GLY A 176 3.71 -15.92 0.26
CA GLY A 176 5.06 -15.62 -0.26
C GLY A 176 5.10 -14.53 -1.33
N GLY A 177 4.06 -13.70 -1.43
CA GLY A 177 3.99 -12.55 -2.34
C GLY A 177 4.95 -11.42 -1.97
N VAL A 178 4.68 -10.19 -2.44
CA VAL A 178 5.55 -9.02 -2.17
C VAL A 178 5.71 -8.77 -0.67
N VAL A 179 4.60 -8.71 0.09
CA VAL A 179 4.62 -8.55 1.55
C VAL A 179 5.47 -9.64 2.20
N GLY A 180 5.17 -10.91 1.88
CA GLY A 180 5.83 -12.05 2.52
C GLY A 180 7.31 -12.15 2.20
N SER A 181 7.74 -11.91 0.95
CA SER A 181 9.15 -11.92 0.57
C SER A 181 9.96 -10.84 1.29
N HIS A 182 9.38 -9.64 1.46
CA HIS A 182 10.02 -8.55 2.21
C HIS A 182 10.01 -8.79 3.73
N ALA A 183 8.99 -9.46 4.27
CA ALA A 183 8.99 -9.94 5.65
C ALA A 183 10.08 -11.01 5.86
N CYS A 184 10.20 -12.00 4.94
CA CYS A 184 11.28 -12.99 4.98
C CYS A 184 12.66 -12.32 5.02
N HIS A 185 12.88 -11.32 4.16
CA HIS A 185 14.17 -10.62 4.08
C HIS A 185 14.58 -9.99 5.43
N ILE A 186 13.64 -9.30 6.09
CA ILE A 186 13.93 -8.66 7.38
C ILE A 186 14.04 -9.67 8.51
N ALA A 187 13.14 -10.65 8.59
CA ALA A 187 13.16 -11.66 9.66
C ALA A 187 14.44 -12.50 9.64
N LEU A 188 14.88 -12.93 8.44
CA LEU A 188 16.17 -13.61 8.24
C LEU A 188 17.35 -12.71 8.60
N GLY A 189 17.31 -11.42 8.19
CA GLY A 189 18.34 -10.45 8.53
C GLY A 189 18.46 -10.17 10.02
N MET A 190 17.39 -10.34 10.77
CA MET A 190 17.38 -10.25 12.25
C MET A 190 17.75 -11.57 12.94
N GLY A 191 18.01 -12.64 12.18
CA GLY A 191 18.44 -13.93 12.70
C GLY A 191 17.32 -14.84 13.20
N ALA A 192 16.05 -14.57 12.83
CA ALA A 192 14.92 -15.40 13.23
C ALA A 192 14.92 -16.77 12.52
N GLU A 193 14.24 -17.76 13.12
CA GLU A 193 13.83 -18.99 12.43
C GLU A 193 12.61 -18.71 11.57
N VAL A 194 12.78 -18.67 10.24
CA VAL A 194 11.73 -18.20 9.32
C VAL A 194 11.11 -19.34 8.53
N TRP A 195 9.78 -19.39 8.53
CA TRP A 195 8.94 -20.31 7.79
C TRP A 195 7.94 -19.55 6.92
N VAL A 196 7.91 -19.82 5.61
CA VAL A 196 6.92 -19.23 4.71
C VAL A 196 5.99 -20.31 4.17
N LEU A 197 4.68 -20.06 4.26
CA LEU A 197 3.63 -20.93 3.76
C LEU A 197 2.96 -20.28 2.54
N ASP A 198 2.93 -21.00 1.42
CA ASP A 198 2.23 -20.56 0.21
C ASP A 198 1.60 -21.75 -0.53
N ARG A 199 0.54 -21.52 -1.30
CA ARG A 199 -0.10 -22.53 -2.14
C ARG A 199 0.57 -22.69 -3.50
N SER A 200 1.41 -21.75 -3.91
CA SER A 200 2.15 -21.79 -5.16
C SER A 200 3.54 -22.37 -4.94
N VAL A 201 3.78 -23.55 -5.49
CA VAL A 201 5.12 -24.17 -5.47
C VAL A 201 6.14 -23.29 -6.23
N ASP A 202 5.71 -22.53 -7.23
CA ASP A 202 6.60 -21.63 -7.98
C ASP A 202 7.02 -20.43 -7.15
N VAL A 203 6.12 -19.87 -6.33
CA VAL A 203 6.46 -18.84 -5.34
C VAL A 203 7.47 -19.40 -4.32
N LEU A 204 7.21 -20.58 -3.77
CA LEU A 204 8.12 -21.24 -2.82
C LEU A 204 9.50 -21.48 -3.45
N ARG A 205 9.57 -21.94 -4.71
CA ARG A 205 10.84 -22.11 -5.44
C ARG A 205 11.58 -20.79 -5.66
N ALA A 206 10.84 -19.71 -5.99
CA ALA A 206 11.43 -18.38 -6.16
C ALA A 206 12.05 -17.88 -4.86
N LEU A 207 11.31 -17.98 -3.74
CA LEU A 207 11.82 -17.61 -2.43
C LEU A 207 13.01 -18.45 -1.99
N TRP A 208 12.98 -19.76 -2.24
CA TRP A 208 14.10 -20.64 -1.93
C TRP A 208 15.37 -20.27 -2.74
N ARG A 209 15.21 -19.91 -4.03
CA ARG A 209 16.34 -19.43 -4.85
C ARG A 209 16.87 -18.10 -4.34
N GLN A 210 16.01 -17.22 -3.85
CA GLN A 210 16.39 -15.89 -3.37
C GLN A 210 17.11 -15.93 -2.03
N PHE A 211 16.63 -16.74 -1.07
CA PHE A 211 17.12 -16.73 0.32
C PHE A 211 17.95 -17.94 0.70
N GLY A 212 17.84 -19.03 -0.03
CA GLY A 212 18.60 -20.26 0.23
C GLY A 212 18.20 -20.98 1.52
N ARG A 213 19.16 -21.72 2.10
CA ARG A 213 18.95 -22.59 3.27
C ARG A 213 18.39 -21.94 4.53
N PRO A 214 18.67 -20.67 4.87
CA PRO A 214 18.07 -20.06 6.07
C PRO A 214 16.55 -19.96 6.05
N LEU A 215 15.91 -19.99 4.85
CA LEU A 215 14.48 -19.94 4.71
C LEU A 215 13.88 -21.34 4.62
N ASN A 216 12.89 -21.63 5.48
CA ASN A 216 12.06 -22.82 5.38
C ASN A 216 10.80 -22.50 4.56
N THR A 217 10.55 -23.29 3.52
CA THR A 217 9.38 -23.13 2.65
C THR A 217 8.43 -24.31 2.81
N VAL A 218 7.13 -24.06 2.96
CA VAL A 218 6.10 -25.07 3.21
C VAL A 218 4.92 -24.86 2.28
N PHE A 219 4.45 -25.93 1.65
CA PHE A 219 3.19 -25.89 0.90
C PHE A 219 2.02 -25.77 1.89
N SER A 220 1.20 -24.73 1.71
CA SER A 220 0.14 -24.37 2.64
C SER A 220 -1.06 -25.33 2.53
N THR A 221 -1.09 -26.35 3.38
CA THR A 221 -2.26 -27.17 3.68
C THR A 221 -2.88 -26.73 5.00
N HIS A 222 -4.09 -27.20 5.32
CA HIS A 222 -4.69 -26.94 6.63
C HIS A 222 -3.84 -27.49 7.78
N ASP A 223 -3.33 -28.73 7.64
CA ASP A 223 -2.46 -29.37 8.63
C ASP A 223 -1.13 -28.62 8.81
N ALA A 224 -0.47 -28.26 7.71
CA ALA A 224 0.77 -27.49 7.76
C ALA A 224 0.56 -26.11 8.42
N LEU A 225 -0.53 -25.43 8.07
CA LEU A 225 -0.88 -24.14 8.66
C LEU A 225 -1.09 -24.27 10.17
N GLU A 226 -1.91 -25.23 10.62
CA GLU A 226 -2.18 -25.44 12.04
C GLU A 226 -0.90 -25.74 12.82
N ASN A 227 -0.05 -26.66 12.33
CA ASN A 227 1.19 -27.06 13.00
C ASN A 227 2.20 -25.91 13.11
N HIS A 228 2.35 -25.12 12.06
CA HIS A 228 3.33 -24.01 12.05
C HIS A 228 2.84 -22.81 12.86
N VAL A 229 1.55 -22.44 12.73
CA VAL A 229 0.97 -21.28 13.40
C VAL A 229 0.97 -21.48 14.92
N THR A 230 0.52 -22.64 15.44
CA THR A 230 0.45 -22.87 16.89
C THR A 230 1.82 -22.90 17.57
N SER A 231 2.89 -23.19 16.84
CA SER A 231 4.25 -23.23 17.37
C SER A 231 5.01 -21.91 17.20
N ALA A 232 4.46 -20.94 16.45
CA ALA A 232 5.10 -19.67 16.15
C ALA A 232 5.11 -18.71 17.36
N ASP A 233 6.10 -17.83 17.40
CA ASP A 233 6.15 -16.68 18.30
C ASP A 233 5.58 -15.43 17.62
N LEU A 234 5.82 -15.29 16.29
CA LEU A 234 5.29 -14.25 15.45
C LEU A 234 4.67 -14.86 14.18
N VAL A 235 3.44 -14.45 13.83
CA VAL A 235 2.84 -14.79 12.52
C VAL A 235 2.50 -13.52 11.76
N ILE A 236 2.91 -13.50 10.49
CA ILE A 236 2.66 -12.38 9.59
C ILE A 236 1.69 -12.83 8.49
N GLY A 237 0.52 -12.20 8.42
CA GLY A 237 -0.47 -12.41 7.37
C GLY A 237 -0.20 -11.49 6.18
N GLY A 238 0.27 -12.04 5.06
CA GLY A 238 0.63 -11.28 3.85
C GLY A 238 -0.05 -11.79 2.58
N VAL A 239 -1.19 -12.49 2.69
CA VAL A 239 -1.93 -13.00 1.52
C VAL A 239 -2.77 -11.88 0.92
N LEU A 240 -2.50 -11.57 -0.34
CA LEU A 240 -3.26 -10.62 -1.14
C LEU A 240 -3.86 -11.34 -2.34
N ILE A 241 -5.18 -11.21 -2.54
CA ILE A 241 -5.87 -11.64 -3.75
C ILE A 241 -6.32 -10.39 -4.49
N PRO A 242 -5.75 -10.07 -5.67
CA PRO A 242 -6.14 -8.89 -6.41
C PRO A 242 -7.65 -8.85 -6.68
N GLY A 243 -8.32 -7.77 -6.28
CA GLY A 243 -9.76 -7.58 -6.51
C GLY A 243 -10.70 -8.40 -5.62
N ALA A 244 -10.20 -9.15 -4.64
CA ALA A 244 -11.02 -9.94 -3.73
C ALA A 244 -10.59 -9.77 -2.26
N SER A 245 -11.48 -10.15 -1.34
CA SER A 245 -11.14 -10.20 0.09
C SER A 245 -10.09 -11.27 0.38
N ALA A 246 -9.22 -11.03 1.36
CA ALA A 246 -8.27 -12.02 1.84
C ALA A 246 -9.03 -13.22 2.46
N PRO A 247 -8.58 -14.46 2.21
CA PRO A 247 -9.19 -15.63 2.82
C PRO A 247 -8.87 -15.67 4.32
N LYS A 248 -9.86 -16.05 5.13
CA LYS A 248 -9.65 -16.33 6.56
C LYS A 248 -8.90 -17.64 6.72
N LEU A 249 -7.59 -17.58 6.85
CA LEU A 249 -6.70 -18.75 6.94
C LEU A 249 -6.61 -19.29 8.36
N VAL A 250 -6.70 -18.43 9.37
CA VAL A 250 -6.54 -18.76 10.78
C VAL A 250 -7.86 -18.50 11.51
N SER A 251 -8.49 -19.55 12.03
CA SER A 251 -9.73 -19.42 12.78
C SER A 251 -9.52 -18.90 14.20
N ALA A 252 -10.57 -18.35 14.81
CA ALA A 252 -10.54 -17.95 16.21
C ALA A 252 -10.25 -19.14 17.15
N ALA A 253 -10.73 -20.34 16.79
CA ALA A 253 -10.44 -21.56 17.55
C ALA A 253 -8.94 -21.91 17.53
N LEU A 254 -8.25 -21.64 16.43
CA LEU A 254 -6.81 -21.87 16.32
C LEU A 254 -6.02 -20.86 17.14
N VAL A 255 -6.45 -19.57 17.16
CA VAL A 255 -5.82 -18.51 17.98
C VAL A 255 -5.84 -18.89 19.47
N LYS A 256 -6.93 -19.47 19.98
CA LYS A 256 -7.03 -19.95 21.38
C LYS A 256 -6.00 -21.00 21.78
N ARG A 257 -5.45 -21.72 20.81
CA ARG A 257 -4.43 -22.76 21.04
C ARG A 257 -3.00 -22.25 20.99
N TRP A 258 -2.85 -20.96 20.73
CA TRP A 258 -1.55 -20.34 20.56
C TRP A 258 -0.92 -19.96 21.90
N LYS A 259 0.40 -19.75 21.91
CA LYS A 259 1.11 -19.34 23.12
C LYS A 259 0.68 -17.93 23.53
N PRO A 260 0.18 -17.71 24.77
CA PRO A 260 -0.07 -16.36 25.26
C PRO A 260 1.19 -15.49 25.19
N GLY A 261 1.06 -14.29 24.69
CA GLY A 261 2.16 -13.36 24.44
C GLY A 261 2.78 -13.46 23.04
N SER A 262 2.34 -14.43 22.21
CA SER A 262 2.66 -14.43 20.78
C SER A 262 2.03 -13.24 20.06
N VAL A 263 2.54 -12.92 18.86
CA VAL A 263 2.13 -11.74 18.09
C VAL A 263 1.62 -12.16 16.72
N ILE A 264 0.50 -11.57 16.32
CA ILE A 264 -0.02 -11.54 14.95
C ILE A 264 0.21 -10.15 14.37
N VAL A 265 0.74 -10.10 13.15
CA VAL A 265 0.74 -8.90 12.31
C VAL A 265 -0.04 -9.19 11.04
N ASP A 266 -1.26 -8.67 10.94
CA ASP A 266 -2.12 -8.89 9.76
C ASP A 266 -1.99 -7.73 8.77
N VAL A 267 -1.07 -7.89 7.81
CA VAL A 267 -0.82 -6.89 6.75
C VAL A 267 -1.93 -6.91 5.71
N ALA A 268 -2.64 -8.03 5.56
CA ALA A 268 -3.73 -8.20 4.60
C ALA A 268 -5.05 -7.54 5.08
N PHE A 269 -5.02 -6.82 6.19
CA PHE A 269 -6.23 -6.30 6.83
C PHE A 269 -7.03 -5.36 5.92
N ASP A 270 -6.39 -4.51 5.11
CA ASP A 270 -7.06 -3.63 4.13
C ASP A 270 -7.99 -4.41 3.16
N GLN A 271 -7.82 -5.72 3.05
CA GLN A 271 -8.64 -6.65 2.28
C GLN A 271 -9.41 -7.66 3.14
N GLY A 272 -9.71 -7.31 4.39
CA GLY A 272 -10.47 -8.14 5.32
C GLY A 272 -9.64 -9.00 6.27
N GLY A 273 -8.32 -9.08 6.08
CA GLY A 273 -7.38 -9.82 6.94
C GLY A 273 -7.39 -11.35 6.81
N CYS A 274 -6.28 -11.97 7.17
CA CYS A 274 -6.07 -13.43 7.09
C CYS A 274 -6.58 -14.18 8.34
N PHE A 275 -6.91 -13.49 9.42
CA PHE A 275 -7.35 -14.10 10.69
C PHE A 275 -8.81 -13.75 10.96
N GLU A 276 -9.58 -14.70 11.48
CA GLU A 276 -10.97 -14.46 11.89
C GLU A 276 -11.06 -13.41 13.01
N THR A 277 -10.05 -13.34 13.87
CA THR A 277 -9.96 -12.40 15.00
C THR A 277 -9.45 -11.01 14.62
N SER A 278 -9.07 -10.79 13.35
CA SER A 278 -8.56 -9.47 12.89
C SER A 278 -9.67 -8.43 12.78
N HIS A 279 -9.40 -7.24 13.37
CA HIS A 279 -10.15 -6.02 13.11
C HIS A 279 -9.21 -4.82 13.00
N ALA A 280 -9.65 -3.74 12.32
CA ALA A 280 -8.82 -2.57 12.04
C ALA A 280 -8.31 -1.91 13.31
N THR A 281 -7.02 -1.57 13.29
CA THR A 281 -6.39 -0.67 14.25
C THR A 281 -5.77 0.52 13.54
N THR A 282 -5.27 1.48 14.31
CA THR A 282 -4.64 2.70 13.79
C THR A 282 -3.23 2.85 14.37
N HIS A 283 -2.43 3.73 13.81
CA HIS A 283 -1.11 4.03 14.40
C HIS A 283 -1.18 4.67 15.80
N ALA A 284 -2.34 5.25 16.18
CA ALA A 284 -2.53 5.82 17.52
C ALA A 284 -2.87 4.75 18.57
N ASP A 285 -3.59 3.69 18.16
CA ASP A 285 -3.92 2.53 18.99
C ASP A 285 -3.71 1.26 18.15
N PRO A 286 -2.44 0.78 18.09
CA PRO A 286 -2.04 -0.16 17.04
C PRO A 286 -2.33 -1.62 17.34
N VAL A 287 -2.61 -1.99 18.60
CA VAL A 287 -2.76 -3.39 19.02
C VAL A 287 -3.96 -3.62 19.91
N TYR A 288 -4.44 -4.84 19.90
CA TYR A 288 -5.38 -5.39 20.90
C TYR A 288 -5.02 -6.86 21.18
N VAL A 289 -5.59 -7.44 22.23
CA VAL A 289 -5.30 -8.80 22.64
C VAL A 289 -6.56 -9.66 22.56
N VAL A 290 -6.44 -10.84 21.93
CA VAL A 290 -7.48 -11.88 21.90
C VAL A 290 -6.86 -13.19 22.36
N ASP A 291 -7.46 -13.83 23.35
CA ASP A 291 -7.01 -15.09 23.93
C ASP A 291 -5.49 -15.09 24.33
N GLY A 292 -4.99 -13.93 24.78
CA GLY A 292 -3.60 -13.76 25.17
C GLY A 292 -2.63 -13.50 24.01
N VAL A 293 -3.10 -13.45 22.76
CA VAL A 293 -2.30 -13.16 21.55
C VAL A 293 -2.47 -11.70 21.15
N THR A 294 -1.36 -11.00 20.98
CA THR A 294 -1.36 -9.60 20.54
C THR A 294 -1.59 -9.51 19.03
N HIS A 295 -2.55 -8.70 18.62
CA HIS A 295 -2.90 -8.46 17.22
C HIS A 295 -2.51 -7.05 16.81
N TYR A 296 -1.64 -6.93 15.83
CA TYR A 296 -1.28 -5.68 15.15
C TYR A 296 -1.92 -5.70 13.76
N CYS A 297 -2.99 -4.92 13.59
CA CYS A 297 -3.81 -4.90 12.37
C CYS A 297 -3.97 -3.46 11.84
N VAL A 298 -2.90 -2.68 11.89
CA VAL A 298 -2.92 -1.26 11.50
C VAL A 298 -3.21 -1.13 10.01
N ALA A 299 -4.35 -0.52 9.69
CA ALA A 299 -4.64 -0.11 8.34
C ALA A 299 -3.63 0.98 7.90
N ASN A 300 -3.15 0.89 6.66
CA ASN A 300 -2.17 1.83 6.14
C ASN A 300 -0.80 1.79 6.89
N MET A 301 -0.29 0.60 7.18
CA MET A 301 1.04 0.44 7.81
C MET A 301 2.13 1.33 7.20
N PRO A 302 2.26 1.47 5.85
CA PRO A 302 3.29 2.32 5.24
C PRO A 302 3.20 3.80 5.63
N GLY A 303 2.04 4.28 6.07
CA GLY A 303 1.86 5.64 6.59
C GLY A 303 2.66 5.93 7.86
N GLY A 304 3.03 4.91 8.64
CA GLY A 304 3.86 5.01 9.84
C GLY A 304 5.34 5.33 9.56
N VAL A 305 5.81 5.14 8.33
CA VAL A 305 7.16 5.50 7.88
C VAL A 305 7.10 6.38 6.62
N PRO A 306 6.50 7.59 6.74
CA PRO A 306 6.08 8.39 5.59
C PRO A 306 7.24 8.77 4.68
N ARG A 307 8.43 9.03 5.24
CA ARG A 307 9.62 9.37 4.44
C ARG A 307 10.02 8.21 3.52
N THR A 308 10.21 7.01 4.04
CA THR A 308 10.56 5.83 3.25
C THR A 308 9.48 5.52 2.20
N SER A 309 8.24 5.52 2.63
CA SER A 309 7.07 5.21 1.79
C SER A 309 6.90 6.21 0.65
N THR A 310 7.10 7.52 0.90
CA THR A 310 7.01 8.55 -0.13
C THR A 310 8.08 8.35 -1.19
N PHE A 311 9.34 8.15 -0.81
CA PHE A 311 10.41 7.96 -1.78
C PHE A 311 10.22 6.67 -2.59
N ALA A 312 9.84 5.57 -1.93
CA ALA A 312 9.56 4.31 -2.61
C ALA A 312 8.42 4.46 -3.65
N LEU A 313 7.32 5.12 -3.25
CA LEU A 313 6.19 5.37 -4.14
C LEU A 313 6.58 6.31 -5.28
N ASN A 314 7.26 7.43 -4.99
CA ASN A 314 7.67 8.41 -6.01
C ASN A 314 8.59 7.80 -7.08
N ASN A 315 9.51 6.92 -6.69
CA ASN A 315 10.37 6.22 -7.65
C ASN A 315 9.55 5.36 -8.64
N ALA A 316 8.46 4.77 -8.16
CA ALA A 316 7.57 3.98 -9.01
C ALA A 316 6.60 4.83 -9.84
N THR A 317 6.07 5.92 -9.29
CA THR A 317 5.04 6.74 -9.94
C THR A 317 5.61 7.77 -10.92
N LEU A 318 6.83 8.27 -10.71
CA LEU A 318 7.42 9.34 -11.52
C LEU A 318 7.42 9.05 -13.04
N PRO A 319 7.77 7.85 -13.54
CA PRO A 319 7.71 7.57 -14.98
C PRO A 319 6.30 7.75 -15.56
N PHE A 320 5.27 7.38 -14.81
CA PHE A 320 3.87 7.53 -15.24
C PHE A 320 3.40 8.97 -15.14
N VAL A 321 3.80 9.70 -14.09
CA VAL A 321 3.54 11.15 -13.98
C VAL A 321 4.14 11.90 -15.16
N LEU A 322 5.38 11.61 -15.52
CA LEU A 322 6.05 12.20 -16.70
C LEU A 322 5.34 11.80 -18.01
N ALA A 323 4.92 10.55 -18.16
CA ALA A 323 4.18 10.10 -19.34
C ALA A 323 2.85 10.86 -19.49
N LEU A 324 2.08 10.98 -18.40
CA LEU A 324 0.84 11.74 -18.37
C LEU A 324 1.05 13.22 -18.63
N ALA A 325 2.09 13.82 -18.04
CA ALA A 325 2.40 15.23 -18.21
C ALA A 325 2.89 15.56 -19.63
N ASN A 326 3.80 14.75 -20.19
CA ASN A 326 4.40 14.96 -21.50
C ASN A 326 3.43 14.73 -22.67
N LYS A 327 2.59 13.70 -22.57
CA LYS A 327 1.75 13.22 -23.68
C LYS A 327 0.28 13.63 -23.55
N GLY A 328 -0.14 14.04 -22.36
CA GLY A 328 -1.56 14.09 -21.99
C GLY A 328 -2.12 12.68 -21.74
N TRP A 329 -3.16 12.59 -20.92
CA TRP A 329 -3.69 11.31 -20.46
C TRP A 329 -4.16 10.38 -21.60
N LYS A 330 -4.87 10.91 -22.62
CA LYS A 330 -5.38 10.10 -23.73
C LYS A 330 -4.25 9.35 -24.47
N LYS A 331 -3.20 10.10 -24.84
CA LYS A 331 -2.08 9.51 -25.55
C LYS A 331 -1.23 8.61 -24.65
N ALA A 332 -1.02 8.97 -23.39
CA ALA A 332 -0.28 8.14 -22.45
C ALA A 332 -0.97 6.79 -22.25
N LEU A 333 -2.29 6.76 -22.09
CA LEU A 333 -3.09 5.54 -21.94
C LEU A 333 -3.22 4.74 -23.26
N ALA A 334 -3.20 5.40 -24.40
CA ALA A 334 -3.18 4.74 -25.70
C ALA A 334 -1.86 4.01 -25.96
N ASP A 335 -0.74 4.66 -25.60
CA ASP A 335 0.61 4.11 -25.77
C ASP A 335 0.93 2.97 -24.77
N ASP A 336 0.28 2.94 -23.60
CA ASP A 336 0.54 1.99 -22.53
C ASP A 336 -0.78 1.35 -22.02
N ALA A 337 -1.02 0.11 -22.45
CA ALA A 337 -2.18 -0.66 -22.02
C ALA A 337 -2.18 -0.97 -20.52
N HIS A 338 -1.01 -1.04 -19.89
CA HIS A 338 -0.87 -1.29 -18.47
C HIS A 338 -1.23 -0.05 -17.63
N LEU A 339 -0.83 1.14 -18.07
CA LEU A 339 -1.26 2.40 -17.47
C LEU A 339 -2.76 2.63 -17.72
N ARG A 340 -3.29 2.22 -18.88
CA ARG A 340 -4.73 2.30 -19.21
C ARG A 340 -5.60 1.52 -18.22
N ASN A 341 -5.13 0.40 -17.70
CA ASN A 341 -5.82 -0.36 -16.65
C ASN A 341 -5.99 0.47 -15.35
N GLY A 342 -5.20 1.52 -15.20
CA GLY A 342 -5.35 2.49 -14.10
C GLY A 342 -6.59 3.38 -14.21
N LEU A 343 -7.20 3.53 -15.40
CA LEU A 343 -8.34 4.42 -15.57
C LEU A 343 -9.59 3.83 -14.92
N ASN A 344 -10.03 4.42 -13.83
CA ASN A 344 -11.17 3.93 -13.04
C ASN A 344 -12.45 4.74 -13.30
N VAL A 345 -12.34 6.06 -13.46
CA VAL A 345 -13.47 6.95 -13.75
C VAL A 345 -13.03 8.00 -14.76
N ALA A 346 -13.87 8.31 -15.73
CA ALA A 346 -13.65 9.43 -16.66
C ALA A 346 -14.99 9.98 -17.18
N PHE A 347 -15.16 11.31 -17.13
CA PHE A 347 -16.34 12.02 -17.65
C PHE A 347 -17.67 11.43 -17.17
N GLY A 348 -17.75 11.11 -15.89
CA GLY A 348 -18.96 10.56 -15.29
C GLY A 348 -19.22 9.08 -15.56
N LYS A 349 -18.27 8.35 -16.15
CA LYS A 349 -18.37 6.92 -16.46
C LYS A 349 -17.37 6.11 -15.66
N VAL A 350 -17.77 4.92 -15.19
CA VAL A 350 -16.89 3.97 -14.52
C VAL A 350 -16.24 3.07 -15.55
N THR A 351 -14.91 3.05 -15.59
CA THR A 351 -14.09 2.37 -16.59
C THR A 351 -13.24 1.23 -16.00
N CYS A 352 -13.45 0.89 -14.76
CA CYS A 352 -12.85 -0.25 -14.07
C CYS A 352 -13.94 -1.30 -13.78
N GLN A 353 -13.89 -2.46 -14.44
CA GLN A 353 -14.92 -3.48 -14.35
C GLN A 353 -15.16 -3.96 -12.89
N PRO A 354 -14.13 -4.29 -12.07
CA PRO A 354 -14.35 -4.70 -10.68
C PRO A 354 -15.06 -3.64 -9.84
N VAL A 355 -14.78 -2.36 -10.07
CA VAL A 355 -15.46 -1.25 -9.39
C VAL A 355 -16.92 -1.14 -9.83
N ALA A 356 -17.19 -1.26 -11.13
CA ALA A 356 -18.55 -1.24 -11.67
C ALA A 356 -19.40 -2.36 -11.10
N GLU A 357 -18.87 -3.59 -11.07
CA GLU A 357 -19.55 -4.76 -10.50
C GLU A 357 -19.81 -4.62 -9.00
N ALA A 358 -18.82 -4.16 -8.23
CA ALA A 358 -18.93 -4.01 -6.77
C ALA A 358 -19.96 -2.96 -6.36
N LEU A 359 -20.11 -1.87 -7.16
CA LEU A 359 -20.93 -0.71 -6.81
C LEU A 359 -22.21 -0.60 -7.66
N GLY A 360 -22.45 -1.52 -8.60
CA GLY A 360 -23.66 -1.53 -9.43
C GLY A 360 -23.69 -0.46 -10.52
N TYR A 361 -22.52 0.03 -10.96
CA TYR A 361 -22.43 0.95 -12.10
C TYR A 361 -22.37 0.20 -13.42
N ALA A 362 -22.80 0.86 -14.51
CA ALA A 362 -22.55 0.38 -15.86
C ALA A 362 -21.04 0.51 -16.17
N PHE A 363 -20.41 -0.60 -16.55
CA PHE A 363 -19.04 -0.59 -17.04
C PHE A 363 -18.95 0.01 -18.44
N VAL A 364 -17.99 0.89 -18.66
CA VAL A 364 -17.67 1.47 -19.97
C VAL A 364 -16.19 1.19 -20.27
N ALA A 365 -15.91 0.58 -21.41
CA ALA A 365 -14.53 0.30 -21.79
C ALA A 365 -13.69 1.61 -21.85
N PRO A 366 -12.45 1.62 -21.32
CA PRO A 366 -11.58 2.80 -21.30
C PRO A 366 -11.44 3.47 -22.67
N GLU A 367 -11.36 2.69 -23.74
CA GLU A 367 -11.21 3.17 -25.12
C GLU A 367 -12.38 4.07 -25.56
N THR A 368 -13.60 3.81 -25.05
CA THR A 368 -14.79 4.61 -25.39
C THR A 368 -14.70 6.05 -24.89
N VAL A 369 -14.01 6.29 -23.77
CA VAL A 369 -13.85 7.65 -23.21
C VAL A 369 -12.57 8.34 -23.69
N MET A 370 -11.68 7.60 -24.33
CA MET A 370 -10.44 8.09 -24.91
C MET A 370 -10.61 8.61 -26.33
N GLY A 371 -11.64 8.19 -27.05
CA GLY A 371 -11.96 8.46 -28.45
C GLY A 371 -12.09 9.91 -28.87
#